data_7d90fd8c8da9347ee20cd8551ab38cda
#
_entry.id   7d90fd8c8da9347ee20cd8551ab38cda
#
_cell.length_a   1.000
_cell.length_b   1.000
_cell.length_c   1.000
_cell.angle_alpha   90.00
_cell.angle_beta   90.00
_cell.angle_gamma   90.00
#
_symmetry.space_group_name_H-M   'P 1'
#
loop_
_entity.id
_entity.type
_entity.pdbx_description
1 polymer ?
#
loop_
_entity_poly.entity_id
_entity_poly.type
_entity_poly.pdbx_seq_one_letter_code
_entity_poly.pdbx_strand_id
1 'polypeptide(L)'
;MFADRAKIYIRSGKGGDGHVSFRRELYVPNGGPDGGDGGRGGDVIFEVDEGQNTLGDYRHRRKYKAEDGQEGGKKRCHGADGKDVVLKVPEGTVIMDAESGKVIADMSGENKRQIVLRGGRGGKGNQHYATATMQVPKYAQPGQPAQELEVLLELKVIADVGLVGFPNVGKSTFLSRVTNAQPKIANYHFTTLSPNLGVVDTENGGFVIADIPGLIEGASEGVGLGHEFLRHIERTRVIIHIVDAASTEGRDPIDDIYKINKELEAYNPEIVARPQVIAANKIDCIYTEDGEESPIDKLKAEFEPKGIQVYPISAVSGQGVRELLFHVKELLDSCPQEPVVFEQEFFPEDMLIGENLPYTVEQSPEDPTIFVVEGPKIEKMLGYTNLDSEKGFAFFQKFLKEGGILEELEKAGIQEGDTVRMYGFDFDYYK
;
A
#
# COMPACT_ATOMS: atom_id res chain seq x y z
N MET A 1 -12.04 16.50 9.70
CA MET A 1 -12.85 15.32 9.42
C MET A 1 -11.89 14.21 8.98
N PHE A 2 -11.74 13.18 9.78
CA PHE A 2 -10.80 12.07 9.50
C PHE A 2 -11.23 11.35 8.22
N ALA A 3 -10.32 11.16 7.26
CA ALA A 3 -10.56 10.41 6.06
C ALA A 3 -9.52 9.27 6.00
N ASP A 4 -10.02 8.06 6.10
CA ASP A 4 -9.28 6.80 6.09
C ASP A 4 -9.20 6.18 4.69
N ARG A 5 -10.00 6.69 3.75
CA ARG A 5 -10.12 6.17 2.40
C ARG A 5 -10.34 7.27 1.37
N ALA A 6 -9.63 7.18 0.24
CA ALA A 6 -9.80 8.10 -0.86
C ALA A 6 -9.55 7.40 -2.20
N LYS A 7 -10.45 7.59 -3.17
CA LYS A 7 -10.24 7.16 -4.55
C LYS A 7 -9.73 8.33 -5.38
N ILE A 8 -8.58 8.15 -6.02
CA ILE A 8 -7.93 9.17 -6.84
C ILE A 8 -7.53 8.60 -8.20
N TYR A 9 -7.44 9.49 -9.18
CA TYR A 9 -6.91 9.20 -10.50
C TYR A 9 -5.49 9.76 -10.60
N ILE A 10 -4.56 8.93 -11.02
CA ILE A 10 -3.15 9.27 -11.21
C ILE A 10 -2.75 9.05 -12.66
N ARG A 11 -1.91 9.95 -13.19
CA ARG A 11 -1.36 9.84 -14.55
C ARG A 11 0.12 10.23 -14.52
N SER A 12 0.96 9.40 -15.10
CA SER A 12 2.36 9.75 -15.36
C SER A 12 2.47 10.73 -16.53
N GLY A 13 3.64 11.31 -16.73
CA GLY A 13 3.94 12.12 -17.90
C GLY A 13 4.15 11.28 -19.17
N LYS A 14 3.67 11.74 -20.33
CA LYS A 14 4.05 11.21 -21.64
C LYS A 14 5.51 11.58 -21.91
N GLY A 15 6.30 10.71 -22.58
CA GLY A 15 7.59 11.07 -23.14
C GLY A 15 7.43 12.06 -24.30
N GLY A 16 8.33 13.02 -24.42
CA GLY A 16 8.41 13.95 -25.55
C GLY A 16 8.76 13.21 -26.83
N ASP A 17 8.25 13.67 -27.96
CA ASP A 17 8.55 13.06 -29.24
C ASP A 17 9.97 13.45 -29.72
N GLY A 18 10.68 12.54 -30.41
CA GLY A 18 11.93 12.84 -31.07
C GLY A 18 11.72 13.82 -32.23
N HIS A 19 12.70 14.64 -32.51
CA HIS A 19 12.61 15.69 -33.55
C HIS A 19 13.26 15.25 -34.86
N VAL A 20 12.67 15.71 -35.98
CA VAL A 20 13.26 15.54 -37.32
C VAL A 20 13.77 16.86 -37.81
N SER A 21 15.08 16.99 -37.86
CA SER A 21 15.72 18.17 -38.46
C SER A 21 17.02 17.82 -39.13
N PHE A 22 17.50 18.74 -39.97
CA PHE A 22 18.74 18.63 -40.75
C PHE A 22 19.56 19.88 -40.56
N ARG A 23 20.85 19.71 -40.37
CA ARG A 23 21.83 20.80 -40.20
C ARG A 23 21.81 21.67 -41.45
N ARG A 24 21.62 22.95 -41.29
CA ARG A 24 21.68 23.96 -42.32
C ARG A 24 22.63 25.05 -41.89
N GLU A 25 23.76 25.16 -42.60
CA GLU A 25 24.76 26.19 -42.37
C GLU A 25 25.13 26.85 -43.68
N LEU A 26 25.71 28.06 -43.58
CA LEU A 26 26.25 28.75 -44.73
C LEU A 26 27.36 27.88 -45.35
N TYR A 27 27.27 27.59 -46.63
CA TYR A 27 28.15 26.70 -47.39
C TYR A 27 28.05 25.18 -47.08
N VAL A 28 27.08 24.73 -46.32
CA VAL A 28 26.77 23.28 -46.11
C VAL A 28 25.35 22.99 -46.60
N PRO A 29 25.15 22.78 -47.94
CA PRO A 29 23.80 22.60 -48.50
C PRO A 29 23.14 21.30 -48.07
N ASN A 30 23.92 20.24 -47.79
CA ASN A 30 23.44 18.91 -47.42
C ASN A 30 23.98 18.49 -46.03
N GLY A 31 23.56 19.18 -44.99
CA GLY A 31 23.87 18.79 -43.63
C GLY A 31 23.17 17.50 -43.21
N GLY A 32 23.83 16.67 -42.39
CA GLY A 32 23.26 15.45 -41.84
C GLY A 32 22.08 15.70 -40.87
N PRO A 33 21.42 14.64 -40.40
CA PRO A 33 20.35 14.74 -39.42
C PRO A 33 20.86 15.29 -38.10
N ASP A 34 20.09 16.22 -37.53
CA ASP A 34 20.43 16.93 -36.29
C ASP A 34 19.25 17.10 -35.33
N GLY A 35 18.21 16.29 -35.51
CA GLY A 35 17.09 16.28 -34.60
C GLY A 35 17.45 15.64 -33.25
N GLY A 36 17.12 16.34 -32.16
CA GLY A 36 17.36 15.89 -30.79
C GLY A 36 16.26 14.94 -30.29
N ASP A 37 16.53 14.32 -29.16
CA ASP A 37 15.60 13.38 -28.50
C ASP A 37 14.57 14.13 -27.68
N GLY A 38 13.38 13.55 -27.51
CA GLY A 38 12.38 14.05 -26.57
C GLY A 38 12.81 13.85 -25.12
N GLY A 39 12.28 14.68 -24.22
CA GLY A 39 12.46 14.54 -22.79
C GLY A 39 11.61 13.40 -22.22
N ARG A 40 12.01 12.88 -21.08
CA ARG A 40 11.23 11.89 -20.32
C ARG A 40 10.00 12.55 -19.70
N GLY A 41 8.86 11.83 -19.59
CA GLY A 41 7.73 12.22 -18.76
C GLY A 41 8.03 12.05 -17.27
N GLY A 42 7.34 12.83 -16.41
CA GLY A 42 7.49 12.75 -14.96
C GLY A 42 6.82 11.50 -14.38
N ASP A 43 7.35 11.03 -13.26
CA ASP A 43 6.83 9.89 -12.50
C ASP A 43 5.71 10.30 -11.53
N VAL A 44 4.91 9.33 -11.10
CA VAL A 44 4.00 9.46 -9.94
C VAL A 44 4.60 8.71 -8.78
N ILE A 45 4.94 9.45 -7.72
CA ILE A 45 5.66 8.97 -6.55
C ILE A 45 4.78 9.17 -5.32
N PHE A 46 4.67 8.16 -4.49
CA PHE A 46 4.10 8.27 -3.15
C PHE A 46 5.24 8.35 -2.13
N GLU A 47 5.06 9.23 -1.15
CA GLU A 47 6.04 9.48 -0.09
C GLU A 47 5.34 9.62 1.26
N VAL A 48 5.88 8.96 2.28
CA VAL A 48 5.34 9.04 3.64
C VAL A 48 5.65 10.42 4.24
N ASP A 49 4.64 11.06 4.77
CA ASP A 49 4.75 12.30 5.55
C ASP A 49 4.30 12.02 6.98
N GLU A 50 5.24 11.97 7.91
CA GLU A 50 4.99 11.67 9.34
C GLU A 50 4.14 12.77 10.03
N GLY A 51 4.03 13.94 9.42
CA GLY A 51 3.15 15.02 9.90
C GLY A 51 1.68 14.86 9.50
N GLN A 52 1.36 13.90 8.62
CA GLN A 52 0.00 13.64 8.17
C GLN A 52 -0.58 12.41 8.86
N ASN A 53 -1.81 12.54 9.40
CA ASN A 53 -2.53 11.44 10.06
C ASN A 53 -3.84 11.07 9.33
N THR A 54 -4.11 11.63 8.16
CA THR A 54 -5.38 11.44 7.44
C THR A 54 -5.21 11.64 5.94
N LEU A 55 -6.06 10.97 5.15
CA LEU A 55 -6.15 11.13 3.70
C LEU A 55 -7.12 12.26 3.28
N GLY A 56 -7.39 13.22 4.17
CA GLY A 56 -8.38 14.29 3.97
C GLY A 56 -8.17 15.11 2.70
N ASP A 57 -6.94 15.42 2.35
CA ASP A 57 -6.58 16.23 1.18
C ASP A 57 -6.98 15.57 -0.14
N TYR A 58 -6.96 14.23 -0.18
CA TYR A 58 -7.32 13.43 -1.36
C TYR A 58 -8.82 13.37 -1.65
N ARG A 59 -9.67 13.79 -0.70
CA ARG A 59 -11.13 13.94 -0.92
C ARG A 59 -11.47 15.13 -1.78
N HIS A 60 -10.72 16.21 -1.65
CA HIS A 60 -10.97 17.46 -2.36
C HIS A 60 -10.34 17.48 -3.75
N ARG A 61 -9.10 17.02 -3.84
CA ARG A 61 -8.39 16.90 -5.10
C ARG A 61 -8.25 15.41 -5.46
N ARG A 62 -8.88 15.01 -6.57
CA ARG A 62 -8.95 13.60 -6.99
C ARG A 62 -8.14 13.27 -8.24
N LYS A 63 -7.51 14.25 -8.88
CA LYS A 63 -6.75 14.05 -10.12
C LYS A 63 -5.33 14.60 -9.94
N TYR A 64 -4.36 13.74 -10.14
CA TYR A 64 -2.94 14.06 -10.05
C TYR A 64 -2.26 13.62 -11.33
N LYS A 65 -1.54 14.54 -11.96
CA LYS A 65 -0.85 14.31 -13.22
C LYS A 65 0.58 14.82 -13.10
N ALA A 66 1.55 13.99 -13.51
CA ALA A 66 2.92 14.42 -13.70
C ALA A 66 3.05 15.19 -15.04
N GLU A 67 4.12 15.96 -15.20
CA GLU A 67 4.36 16.74 -16.41
C GLU A 67 4.80 15.82 -17.56
N ASP A 68 4.35 16.15 -18.76
CA ASP A 68 4.79 15.47 -19.98
C ASP A 68 6.21 15.97 -20.36
N GLY A 69 7.05 15.12 -20.93
CA GLY A 69 8.33 15.49 -21.49
C GLY A 69 8.17 16.36 -22.72
N GLN A 70 9.09 17.29 -22.94
CA GLN A 70 9.07 18.17 -24.11
C GLN A 70 9.62 17.46 -25.33
N GLU A 71 9.14 17.87 -26.51
CA GLU A 71 9.65 17.42 -27.81
C GLU A 71 11.12 17.83 -27.98
N GLY A 72 11.90 16.98 -28.65
CA GLY A 72 13.27 17.30 -29.05
C GLY A 72 13.32 18.51 -29.99
N GLY A 73 14.46 19.15 -30.06
CA GLY A 73 14.71 20.34 -30.89
C GLY A 73 15.73 20.14 -31.99
N LYS A 74 15.92 21.17 -32.79
CA LYS A 74 17.00 21.25 -33.78
C LYS A 74 18.39 21.31 -33.13
N LYS A 75 19.44 21.06 -33.91
CA LYS A 75 20.85 21.13 -33.45
C LYS A 75 21.14 20.16 -32.28
N ARG A 76 20.51 18.99 -32.31
CA ARG A 76 20.64 17.95 -31.29
C ARG A 76 20.18 18.39 -29.89
N CYS A 77 19.32 19.41 -29.80
CA CYS A 77 18.78 19.82 -28.51
C CYS A 77 17.78 18.80 -28.01
N HIS A 78 18.03 18.24 -26.80
CA HIS A 78 17.07 17.38 -26.14
C HIS A 78 15.91 18.17 -25.58
N GLY A 79 14.71 17.58 -25.61
CA GLY A 79 13.55 18.09 -24.89
C GLY A 79 13.78 18.06 -23.38
N ALA A 80 13.21 19.01 -22.65
CA ALA A 80 13.27 18.98 -21.20
C ALA A 80 12.42 17.85 -20.63
N ASP A 81 12.89 17.22 -19.55
CA ASP A 81 12.13 16.21 -18.82
C ASP A 81 10.95 16.84 -18.08
N GLY A 82 9.83 16.13 -18.03
CA GLY A 82 8.68 16.49 -17.23
C GLY A 82 8.96 16.29 -15.74
N LYS A 83 8.37 17.15 -14.90
CA LYS A 83 8.52 17.04 -13.44
C LYS A 83 7.63 15.92 -12.88
N ASP A 84 8.20 15.23 -11.90
CA ASP A 84 7.47 14.23 -11.12
C ASP A 84 6.38 14.87 -10.28
N VAL A 85 5.33 14.11 -10.00
CA VAL A 85 4.34 14.44 -8.98
C VAL A 85 4.57 13.58 -7.74
N VAL A 86 4.84 14.22 -6.61
CA VAL A 86 5.00 13.56 -5.33
C VAL A 86 3.71 13.71 -4.52
N LEU A 87 3.13 12.58 -4.14
CA LEU A 87 1.91 12.47 -3.34
C LEU A 87 2.29 12.08 -1.92
N LYS A 88 2.06 12.98 -0.98
CA LYS A 88 2.38 12.75 0.43
C LYS A 88 1.23 12.03 1.12
N VAL A 89 1.52 10.91 1.76
CA VAL A 89 0.54 10.09 2.46
C VAL A 89 0.99 9.78 3.89
N PRO A 90 0.03 9.56 4.81
CA PRO A 90 0.37 9.08 6.16
C PRO A 90 1.08 7.72 6.10
N GLU A 91 1.90 7.45 7.11
CA GLU A 91 2.45 6.10 7.31
C GLU A 91 1.32 5.08 7.49
N GLY A 92 1.49 3.89 6.93
CA GLY A 92 0.43 2.86 6.95
C GLY A 92 -0.62 3.01 5.83
N THR A 93 -0.38 3.85 4.82
CA THR A 93 -1.28 3.95 3.66
C THR A 93 -1.01 2.80 2.70
N VAL A 94 -2.05 2.03 2.38
CA VAL A 94 -2.06 1.03 1.31
C VAL A 94 -2.61 1.65 0.04
N ILE A 95 -1.91 1.46 -1.05
CA ILE A 95 -2.30 1.91 -2.38
C ILE A 95 -2.77 0.67 -3.13
N MET A 96 -4.01 0.65 -3.55
CA MET A 96 -4.62 -0.46 -4.27
C MET A 96 -5.14 0.00 -5.63
N ASP A 97 -5.15 -0.90 -6.59
CA ASP A 97 -5.87 -0.68 -7.83
C ASP A 97 -7.38 -0.63 -7.57
N ALA A 98 -8.05 0.39 -8.08
CA ALA A 98 -9.46 0.63 -7.80
C ALA A 98 -10.41 -0.35 -8.51
N GLU A 99 -9.94 -1.07 -9.53
CA GLU A 99 -10.72 -2.03 -10.31
C GLU A 99 -10.55 -3.45 -9.77
N SER A 100 -9.32 -3.91 -9.61
CA SER A 100 -9.02 -5.27 -9.14
C SER A 100 -8.97 -5.42 -7.61
N GLY A 101 -8.80 -4.31 -6.87
CA GLY A 101 -8.61 -4.31 -5.42
C GLY A 101 -7.24 -4.84 -4.95
N LYS A 102 -6.32 -5.14 -5.88
CA LYS A 102 -4.99 -5.68 -5.56
C LYS A 102 -4.06 -4.59 -5.03
N VAL A 103 -3.17 -4.97 -4.13
CA VAL A 103 -2.17 -4.07 -3.54
C VAL A 103 -1.09 -3.72 -4.55
N ILE A 104 -0.92 -2.41 -4.80
CA ILE A 104 0.15 -1.84 -5.63
C ILE A 104 1.37 -1.53 -4.76
N ALA A 105 1.15 -0.87 -3.63
CA ALA A 105 2.21 -0.50 -2.71
C ALA A 105 1.67 -0.34 -1.29
N ASP A 106 2.52 -0.65 -0.34
CA ASP A 106 2.27 -0.45 1.08
C ASP A 106 3.30 0.54 1.63
N MET A 107 2.81 1.70 2.08
CA MET A 107 3.65 2.79 2.60
C MET A 107 3.86 2.63 4.10
N SER A 108 4.42 1.49 4.52
CA SER A 108 4.69 1.14 5.92
C SER A 108 6.13 0.70 6.12
N GLY A 109 6.66 0.85 7.33
CA GLY A 109 7.98 0.39 7.71
C GLY A 109 9.10 1.05 6.91
N GLU A 110 9.93 0.27 6.24
CA GLU A 110 11.07 0.77 5.45
C GLU A 110 10.64 1.43 4.13
N ASN A 111 9.43 1.15 3.63
CA ASN A 111 8.94 1.68 2.36
C ASN A 111 8.38 3.10 2.51
N LYS A 112 9.27 4.07 2.70
CA LYS A 112 8.89 5.48 2.86
C LYS A 112 8.67 6.21 1.53
N ARG A 113 9.10 5.64 0.40
CA ARG A 113 8.97 6.26 -0.92
C ARG A 113 8.87 5.20 -2.02
N GLN A 114 7.80 5.26 -2.82
CA GLN A 114 7.51 4.30 -3.90
C GLN A 114 7.13 5.03 -5.18
N ILE A 115 7.72 4.62 -6.31
CA ILE A 115 7.27 5.03 -7.64
C ILE A 115 6.12 4.09 -8.03
N VAL A 116 4.93 4.63 -8.20
CA VAL A 116 3.74 3.84 -8.58
C VAL A 116 3.53 3.84 -10.09
N LEU A 117 3.67 4.99 -10.74
CA LEU A 117 3.63 5.05 -12.21
C LEU A 117 4.92 5.71 -12.73
N ARG A 118 5.55 5.08 -13.71
CA ARG A 118 6.73 5.64 -14.37
C ARG A 118 6.32 6.50 -15.55
N GLY A 119 7.01 7.61 -15.75
CA GLY A 119 6.89 8.47 -16.91
C GLY A 119 7.39 7.80 -18.18
N GLY A 120 6.75 8.11 -19.30
CA GLY A 120 7.14 7.60 -20.60
C GLY A 120 8.52 8.09 -21.01
N ARG A 121 9.30 7.24 -21.68
CA ARG A 121 10.61 7.63 -22.24
C ARG A 121 10.42 8.57 -23.42
N GLY A 122 11.33 9.53 -23.57
CA GLY A 122 11.40 10.37 -24.75
C GLY A 122 11.80 9.59 -25.99
N GLY A 123 11.19 9.94 -27.11
CA GLY A 123 11.51 9.35 -28.42
C GLY A 123 12.87 9.80 -28.93
N LYS A 124 13.58 8.93 -29.64
CA LYS A 124 14.87 9.25 -30.28
C LYS A 124 14.68 10.16 -31.50
N GLY A 125 15.51 11.21 -31.62
CA GLY A 125 15.57 12.08 -32.75
C GLY A 125 16.16 11.41 -34.00
N ASN A 126 15.95 12.01 -35.21
CA ASN A 126 16.41 11.42 -36.45
C ASN A 126 17.94 11.25 -36.56
N GLN A 127 18.72 11.92 -35.73
CA GLN A 127 20.20 11.75 -35.68
C GLN A 127 20.61 10.30 -35.38
N HIS A 128 19.79 9.53 -34.64
CA HIS A 128 20.11 8.16 -34.27
C HIS A 128 19.82 7.15 -35.39
N TYR A 129 19.08 7.53 -36.42
CA TYR A 129 18.66 6.66 -37.52
C TYR A 129 19.52 6.84 -38.79
N ALA A 130 20.59 7.64 -38.73
CA ALA A 130 21.51 7.80 -39.82
C ALA A 130 22.42 6.58 -39.93
N THR A 131 22.35 5.88 -41.08
CA THR A 131 23.21 4.76 -41.41
C THR A 131 23.96 5.06 -42.71
N ALA A 132 24.94 4.21 -43.08
CA ALA A 132 25.68 4.34 -44.33
C ALA A 132 24.78 4.33 -45.58
N THR A 133 23.69 3.57 -45.49
CA THR A 133 22.67 3.42 -46.57
C THR A 133 21.55 4.46 -46.46
N MET A 134 21.27 4.95 -45.27
CA MET A 134 20.21 5.96 -44.99
C MET A 134 20.80 7.20 -44.34
N GLN A 135 21.38 8.09 -45.13
CA GLN A 135 22.03 9.32 -44.61
C GLN A 135 21.06 10.46 -44.24
N VAL A 136 19.82 10.37 -44.70
CA VAL A 136 18.77 11.41 -44.53
C VAL A 136 17.47 10.81 -43.96
N PRO A 137 17.50 10.28 -42.72
CA PRO A 137 16.27 9.74 -42.11
C PRO A 137 15.25 10.87 -41.85
N LYS A 138 14.06 10.73 -42.42
CA LYS A 138 12.93 11.68 -42.32
C LYS A 138 11.94 11.31 -41.22
N TYR A 139 12.32 10.46 -40.28
CA TYR A 139 11.50 9.98 -39.17
C TYR A 139 12.26 10.11 -37.85
N ALA A 140 11.51 10.19 -36.78
CA ALA A 140 11.98 10.13 -35.41
C ALA A 140 11.02 9.26 -34.62
N GLN A 141 11.45 8.78 -33.47
CA GLN A 141 10.63 7.94 -32.61
C GLN A 141 9.64 8.79 -31.81
N PRO A 142 8.37 8.42 -31.73
CA PRO A 142 7.44 9.08 -30.82
C PRO A 142 7.82 8.77 -29.35
N GLY A 143 7.51 9.70 -28.46
CA GLY A 143 7.63 9.46 -27.02
C GLY A 143 6.64 8.43 -26.54
N GLN A 144 7.01 7.67 -25.53
CA GLN A 144 6.12 6.67 -24.94
C GLN A 144 4.88 7.30 -24.31
N PRO A 145 3.72 6.66 -24.40
CA PRO A 145 2.47 7.18 -23.83
C PRO A 145 2.57 7.25 -22.28
N ALA A 146 1.75 8.12 -21.71
CA ALA A 146 1.55 8.16 -20.26
C ALA A 146 0.77 6.95 -19.79
N GLN A 147 1.06 6.52 -18.56
CA GLN A 147 0.26 5.53 -17.83
C GLN A 147 -0.81 6.23 -17.00
N GLU A 148 -1.98 5.65 -16.94
CA GLU A 148 -3.13 6.18 -16.20
C GLU A 148 -3.72 5.06 -15.34
N LEU A 149 -4.07 5.39 -14.09
CA LEU A 149 -4.63 4.43 -13.15
C LEU A 149 -5.58 5.12 -12.17
N GLU A 150 -6.67 4.46 -11.84
CA GLU A 150 -7.48 4.82 -10.68
C GLU A 150 -7.02 3.99 -9.49
N VAL A 151 -6.58 4.66 -8.44
CA VAL A 151 -6.10 4.00 -7.23
C VAL A 151 -6.99 4.35 -6.04
N LEU A 152 -7.13 3.36 -5.18
CA LEU A 152 -7.77 3.49 -3.90
C LEU A 152 -6.67 3.59 -2.84
N LEU A 153 -6.63 4.71 -2.15
CA LEU A 153 -5.81 4.90 -0.96
C LEU A 153 -6.62 4.47 0.25
N GLU A 154 -6.07 3.59 1.04
CA GLU A 154 -6.67 3.14 2.30
C GLU A 154 -5.63 3.25 3.41
N LEU A 155 -5.96 4.02 4.44
CA LEU A 155 -5.11 4.10 5.62
C LEU A 155 -5.39 2.86 6.47
N LYS A 156 -4.37 2.08 6.75
CA LYS A 156 -4.43 1.02 7.75
C LYS A 156 -4.62 1.69 9.11
N VAL A 157 -5.86 1.92 9.49
CA VAL A 157 -6.15 2.30 10.87
C VAL A 157 -5.95 1.05 11.71
N ILE A 158 -4.73 0.84 12.13
CA ILE A 158 -4.40 -0.18 13.12
C ILE A 158 -4.87 0.40 14.44
N ALA A 159 -5.83 -0.24 15.10
CA ALA A 159 -6.12 0.10 16.47
C ALA A 159 -4.90 -0.29 17.31
N ASP A 160 -4.34 0.69 18.01
CA ASP A 160 -3.24 0.45 18.96
C ASP A 160 -3.73 -0.36 20.15
N VAL A 161 -5.00 -0.15 20.53
CA VAL A 161 -5.64 -0.71 21.71
C VAL A 161 -6.93 -1.41 21.34
N GLY A 162 -7.09 -2.66 21.77
CA GLY A 162 -8.33 -3.41 21.67
C GLY A 162 -9.16 -3.33 22.96
N LEU A 163 -10.44 -2.95 22.86
CA LEU A 163 -11.39 -3.08 23.98
C LEU A 163 -12.06 -4.44 23.90
N VAL A 164 -11.97 -5.20 24.97
CA VAL A 164 -12.65 -6.48 25.14
C VAL A 164 -13.51 -6.45 26.39
N GLY A 165 -14.58 -7.20 26.39
CA GLY A 165 -15.51 -7.27 27.52
C GLY A 165 -16.86 -7.78 27.08
N PHE A 166 -17.64 -8.29 28.04
CA PHE A 166 -19.00 -8.77 27.81
C PHE A 166 -19.95 -7.67 27.32
N PRO A 167 -21.10 -8.00 26.72
CA PRO A 167 -22.14 -7.01 26.43
C PRO A 167 -22.53 -6.25 27.70
N ASN A 168 -22.93 -4.99 27.54
CA ASN A 168 -23.43 -4.11 28.60
C ASN A 168 -22.44 -3.73 29.72
N VAL A 169 -21.16 -4.12 29.67
CA VAL A 169 -20.14 -3.69 30.64
C VAL A 169 -19.71 -2.23 30.46
N GLY A 170 -20.16 -1.58 29.37
CA GLY A 170 -19.93 -0.16 29.12
C GLY A 170 -18.83 0.17 28.13
N LYS A 171 -18.42 -0.77 27.23
CA LYS A 171 -17.39 -0.54 26.19
C LYS A 171 -17.70 0.67 25.31
N SER A 172 -18.90 0.70 24.72
CA SER A 172 -19.29 1.79 23.81
C SER A 172 -19.43 3.13 24.52
N THR A 173 -19.86 3.12 25.81
CA THR A 173 -19.91 4.31 26.66
C THR A 173 -18.50 4.84 26.93
N PHE A 174 -17.58 3.95 27.28
CA PHE A 174 -16.17 4.29 27.48
C PHE A 174 -15.57 4.88 26.21
N LEU A 175 -15.75 4.21 25.07
CA LEU A 175 -15.22 4.68 23.78
C LEU A 175 -15.77 6.06 23.44
N SER A 176 -17.07 6.30 23.60
CA SER A 176 -17.68 7.61 23.35
C SER A 176 -17.18 8.71 24.30
N ARG A 177 -16.73 8.35 25.51
CA ARG A 177 -16.22 9.29 26.51
C ARG A 177 -14.78 9.72 26.23
N VAL A 178 -13.93 8.79 25.75
CA VAL A 178 -12.49 9.02 25.57
C VAL A 178 -12.15 9.59 24.20
N THR A 179 -13.08 9.57 23.26
CA THR A 179 -12.88 10.05 21.90
C THR A 179 -13.35 11.50 21.73
N ASN A 180 -12.53 12.33 21.08
CA ASN A 180 -12.86 13.74 20.78
C ASN A 180 -13.90 13.91 19.66
N ALA A 181 -14.17 12.86 18.91
CA ALA A 181 -15.20 12.81 17.86
C ALA A 181 -16.11 11.62 18.10
N GLN A 182 -17.36 11.68 17.59
CA GLN A 182 -18.23 10.49 17.65
C GLN A 182 -17.50 9.27 17.09
N PRO A 183 -17.51 8.13 17.82
CA PRO A 183 -16.91 6.88 17.34
C PRO A 183 -17.42 6.58 15.93
N LYS A 184 -16.51 6.26 15.02
CA LYS A 184 -16.88 5.94 13.65
C LYS A 184 -16.96 4.45 13.47
N ILE A 185 -18.06 4.02 12.84
CA ILE A 185 -18.17 2.68 12.29
C ILE A 185 -17.26 2.62 11.07
N ALA A 186 -16.18 1.86 11.16
CA ALA A 186 -15.28 1.64 10.05
C ALA A 186 -15.80 0.47 9.19
N ASN A 187 -16.32 0.78 8.00
CA ASN A 187 -16.75 -0.23 7.04
C ASN A 187 -15.55 -0.68 6.22
N TYR A 188 -14.90 -1.75 6.63
CA TYR A 188 -13.88 -2.41 5.83
C TYR A 188 -14.55 -3.41 4.88
N HIS A 189 -14.17 -3.40 3.59
CA HIS A 189 -14.74 -4.28 2.57
C HIS A 189 -14.57 -5.79 2.85
N PHE A 190 -13.67 -6.10 3.78
CA PHE A 190 -13.29 -7.44 4.17
C PHE A 190 -13.79 -7.82 5.58
N THR A 191 -14.66 -7.02 6.24
CA THR A 191 -15.22 -7.34 7.55
C THR A 191 -16.72 -7.47 7.50
N THR A 192 -17.25 -8.56 8.05
CA THR A 192 -18.70 -8.78 8.23
C THR A 192 -19.27 -7.93 9.36
N LEU A 193 -18.44 -7.52 10.32
CA LEU A 193 -18.76 -6.62 11.43
C LEU A 193 -17.80 -5.44 11.42
N SER A 194 -18.34 -4.23 11.47
CA SER A 194 -17.53 -2.99 11.45
C SER A 194 -17.20 -2.61 12.89
N PRO A 195 -15.90 -2.53 13.27
CA PRO A 195 -15.51 -2.08 14.59
C PRO A 195 -15.84 -0.60 14.80
N ASN A 196 -16.17 -0.23 16.02
CA ASN A 196 -16.23 1.18 16.41
C ASN A 196 -14.82 1.64 16.78
N LEU A 197 -14.30 2.59 16.03
CA LEU A 197 -12.97 3.17 16.26
C LEU A 197 -13.09 4.51 16.96
N GLY A 198 -12.21 4.75 17.90
CA GLY A 198 -12.07 6.02 18.59
C GLY A 198 -10.63 6.49 18.63
N VAL A 199 -10.38 7.74 18.26
CA VAL A 199 -9.08 8.39 18.42
C VAL A 199 -9.05 9.09 19.77
N VAL A 200 -8.05 8.73 20.56
CA VAL A 200 -7.78 9.34 21.87
C VAL A 200 -6.59 10.25 21.73
N ASP A 201 -6.78 11.53 22.06
CA ASP A 201 -5.70 12.50 22.12
C ASP A 201 -5.20 12.61 23.56
N THR A 202 -3.90 12.43 23.78
CA THR A 202 -3.23 12.62 25.05
C THR A 202 -2.17 13.70 24.93
N GLU A 203 -1.70 14.24 26.05
CA GLU A 203 -0.64 15.27 26.09
C GLU A 203 0.66 14.80 25.41
N ASN A 204 0.90 13.48 25.34
CA ASN A 204 2.10 12.85 24.80
C ASN A 204 1.85 12.15 23.43
N GLY A 205 0.85 12.58 22.66
CA GLY A 205 0.46 11.99 21.39
C GLY A 205 -0.85 11.21 21.47
N GLY A 206 -1.46 10.90 20.31
CA GLY A 206 -2.71 10.17 20.22
C GLY A 206 -2.50 8.67 19.95
N PHE A 207 -3.54 7.89 20.22
CA PHE A 207 -3.61 6.47 19.83
C PHE A 207 -5.06 6.10 19.47
N VAL A 208 -5.21 4.97 18.77
CA VAL A 208 -6.52 4.51 18.29
C VAL A 208 -6.99 3.34 19.12
N ILE A 209 -8.24 3.42 19.62
CA ILE A 209 -8.92 2.34 20.34
C ILE A 209 -9.99 1.74 19.43
N ALA A 210 -10.04 0.41 19.33
CA ALA A 210 -11.11 -0.32 18.68
C ALA A 210 -11.99 -1.05 19.70
N ASP A 211 -13.31 -0.83 19.64
CA ASP A 211 -14.28 -1.71 20.30
C ASP A 211 -14.40 -2.99 19.49
N ILE A 212 -14.15 -4.12 20.14
CA ILE A 212 -14.18 -5.47 19.56
C ILE A 212 -15.53 -6.11 19.91
N PRO A 213 -16.58 -5.94 19.07
CA PRO A 213 -17.87 -6.55 19.33
C PRO A 213 -17.82 -8.05 18.99
N GLY A 214 -18.54 -8.85 19.77
CA GLY A 214 -18.89 -10.22 19.36
C GLY A 214 -17.87 -11.32 19.67
N LEU A 215 -16.89 -11.10 20.58
CA LEU A 215 -16.01 -12.17 21.07
C LEU A 215 -16.76 -13.28 21.83
N ILE A 216 -18.02 -13.06 22.24
CA ILE A 216 -18.69 -13.86 23.28
C ILE A 216 -19.92 -14.62 22.79
N GLU A 217 -20.40 -14.42 21.57
CA GLU A 217 -21.58 -15.16 21.08
C GLU A 217 -21.20 -16.08 19.90
N GLY A 218 -20.73 -17.29 20.19
CA GLY A 218 -20.67 -18.39 19.22
C GLY A 218 -19.45 -18.53 18.36
N ALA A 219 -18.31 -17.93 18.72
CA ALA A 219 -17.06 -18.10 17.98
C ALA A 219 -16.58 -19.55 17.91
N SER A 220 -16.92 -20.37 18.91
CA SER A 220 -16.59 -21.80 18.97
C SER A 220 -17.52 -22.72 18.16
N GLU A 221 -18.68 -22.25 17.71
CA GLU A 221 -19.68 -23.07 16.99
C GLU A 221 -19.68 -22.89 15.46
N GLY A 222 -18.67 -22.24 14.88
CA GLY A 222 -18.48 -22.22 13.43
C GLY A 222 -19.45 -21.31 12.64
N VAL A 223 -20.26 -20.49 13.30
CA VAL A 223 -21.12 -19.50 12.64
C VAL A 223 -20.43 -18.13 12.70
N GLY A 224 -19.36 -17.97 11.95
CA GLY A 224 -19.00 -16.80 11.19
C GLY A 224 -18.76 -15.47 11.86
N LEU A 225 -17.90 -15.33 12.87
CA LEU A 225 -17.08 -14.14 12.95
C LEU A 225 -15.89 -14.37 12.00
N GLY A 226 -15.92 -13.71 10.83
CA GLY A 226 -14.97 -14.00 9.78
C GLY A 226 -13.54 -13.88 10.28
N HIS A 227 -12.67 -14.81 9.90
CA HIS A 227 -11.21 -14.77 10.09
C HIS A 227 -10.58 -13.39 9.76
N GLU A 228 -11.27 -12.59 8.98
CA GLU A 228 -10.85 -11.26 8.57
C GLU A 228 -11.02 -10.18 9.65
N PHE A 229 -12.07 -10.27 10.48
CA PHE A 229 -12.29 -9.34 11.59
C PHE A 229 -11.26 -9.55 12.70
N LEU A 230 -10.87 -10.79 12.94
CA LEU A 230 -9.91 -11.18 13.95
C LEU A 230 -8.47 -10.74 13.58
N ARG A 231 -8.16 -10.56 12.28
CA ARG A 231 -6.90 -9.95 11.83
C ARG A 231 -6.69 -8.51 12.34
N HIS A 232 -7.74 -7.78 12.66
CA HIS A 232 -7.63 -6.43 13.23
C HIS A 232 -7.24 -6.47 14.70
N ILE A 233 -7.69 -7.50 15.43
CA ILE A 233 -7.27 -7.75 16.82
C ILE A 233 -5.80 -8.18 16.85
N GLU A 234 -5.36 -8.96 15.89
CA GLU A 234 -3.96 -9.36 15.72
C GLU A 234 -3.00 -8.17 15.59
N ARG A 235 -3.50 -6.98 15.38
CA ARG A 235 -2.70 -5.76 15.21
C ARG A 235 -2.71 -4.86 16.43
N THR A 236 -3.60 -5.08 17.41
CA THR A 236 -3.61 -4.29 18.64
C THR A 236 -2.39 -4.63 19.48
N ARG A 237 -1.75 -3.62 20.05
CA ARG A 237 -0.53 -3.79 20.88
C ARG A 237 -0.85 -3.96 22.35
N VAL A 238 -1.96 -3.39 22.81
CA VAL A 238 -2.43 -3.42 24.20
C VAL A 238 -3.91 -3.81 24.22
N ILE A 239 -4.33 -4.57 25.22
CA ILE A 239 -5.71 -4.97 25.42
C ILE A 239 -6.25 -4.32 26.70
N ILE A 240 -7.42 -3.71 26.62
CA ILE A 240 -8.17 -3.24 27.78
C ILE A 240 -9.38 -4.15 28.00
N HIS A 241 -9.38 -4.87 29.09
CA HIS A 241 -10.55 -5.59 29.57
C HIS A 241 -11.48 -4.65 30.31
N ILE A 242 -12.68 -4.40 29.79
CA ILE A 242 -13.70 -3.64 30.51
C ILE A 242 -14.66 -4.64 31.17
N VAL A 243 -14.75 -4.57 32.49
CA VAL A 243 -15.61 -5.43 33.31
C VAL A 243 -16.56 -4.61 34.16
N ASP A 244 -17.73 -5.17 34.46
CA ASP A 244 -18.71 -4.57 35.34
C ASP A 244 -18.37 -4.91 36.82
N ALA A 245 -17.65 -4.01 37.47
CA ALA A 245 -17.22 -4.20 38.86
C ALA A 245 -18.41 -4.21 39.87
N ALA A 246 -19.53 -3.62 39.50
CA ALA A 246 -20.73 -3.62 40.33
C ALA A 246 -21.60 -4.89 40.14
N SER A 247 -21.21 -5.81 39.24
CA SER A 247 -21.96 -7.03 38.95
C SER A 247 -23.46 -6.78 38.69
N THR A 248 -23.78 -5.67 37.99
CA THR A 248 -25.17 -5.25 37.76
C THR A 248 -26.04 -6.29 37.01
N GLU A 249 -25.40 -7.19 36.28
CA GLU A 249 -26.03 -8.29 35.54
C GLU A 249 -25.87 -9.65 36.26
N GLY A 250 -25.38 -9.67 37.50
CA GLY A 250 -25.22 -10.88 38.32
C GLY A 250 -24.03 -11.77 37.86
N ARG A 251 -23.11 -11.27 37.06
CA ARG A 251 -21.89 -11.97 36.62
C ARG A 251 -20.72 -11.63 37.51
N ASP A 252 -19.81 -12.59 37.67
CA ASP A 252 -18.54 -12.36 38.36
C ASP A 252 -17.54 -11.75 37.37
N PRO A 253 -16.99 -10.52 37.64
CA PRO A 253 -16.04 -9.87 36.78
C PRO A 253 -14.73 -10.66 36.62
N ILE A 254 -14.33 -11.47 37.59
CA ILE A 254 -13.13 -12.31 37.50
C ILE A 254 -13.34 -13.44 36.49
N ASP A 255 -14.48 -14.13 36.60
CA ASP A 255 -14.85 -15.19 35.66
C ASP A 255 -14.99 -14.67 34.22
N ASP A 256 -15.50 -13.46 34.08
CA ASP A 256 -15.66 -12.80 32.75
C ASP A 256 -14.30 -12.59 32.07
N ILE A 257 -13.29 -12.14 32.80
CA ILE A 257 -11.93 -11.95 32.26
C ILE A 257 -11.33 -13.29 31.81
N TYR A 258 -11.45 -14.34 32.64
CA TYR A 258 -10.92 -15.66 32.28
C TYR A 258 -11.60 -16.26 31.05
N LYS A 259 -12.94 -16.09 30.92
CA LYS A 259 -13.67 -16.56 29.74
C LYS A 259 -13.20 -15.84 28.47
N ILE A 260 -13.06 -14.52 28.53
CA ILE A 260 -12.54 -13.73 27.40
C ILE A 260 -11.12 -14.16 27.02
N ASN A 261 -10.24 -14.29 28.01
CA ASN A 261 -8.85 -14.73 27.75
C ASN A 261 -8.78 -16.12 27.12
N LYS A 262 -9.66 -17.05 27.55
CA LYS A 262 -9.76 -18.38 26.94
C LYS A 262 -10.25 -18.32 25.48
N GLU A 263 -11.17 -17.46 25.16
CA GLU A 263 -11.64 -17.25 23.77
C GLU A 263 -10.52 -16.61 22.90
N LEU A 264 -9.82 -15.61 23.43
CA LEU A 264 -8.67 -14.99 22.74
C LEU A 264 -7.55 -16.01 22.51
N GLU A 265 -7.23 -16.85 23.50
CA GLU A 265 -6.24 -17.90 23.40
C GLU A 265 -6.60 -18.97 22.37
N ALA A 266 -7.87 -19.36 22.33
CA ALA A 266 -8.37 -20.32 21.34
C ALA A 266 -8.30 -19.78 19.92
N TYR A 267 -8.37 -18.45 19.78
CA TYR A 267 -8.25 -17.78 18.49
C TYR A 267 -6.78 -17.60 18.08
N ASN A 268 -5.97 -16.90 18.87
CA ASN A 268 -4.54 -16.70 18.66
C ASN A 268 -3.84 -16.48 20.00
N PRO A 269 -2.99 -17.43 20.44
CA PRO A 269 -2.25 -17.35 21.70
C PRO A 269 -1.37 -16.09 21.83
N GLU A 270 -0.89 -15.53 20.71
CA GLU A 270 -0.06 -14.32 20.71
C GLU A 270 -0.82 -13.09 21.21
N ILE A 271 -2.14 -13.05 21.03
CA ILE A 271 -2.95 -11.94 21.51
C ILE A 271 -3.00 -11.89 23.04
N VAL A 272 -3.12 -13.04 23.67
CA VAL A 272 -3.18 -13.13 25.15
C VAL A 272 -1.83 -12.81 25.78
N ALA A 273 -0.73 -13.04 25.07
CA ALA A 273 0.61 -12.71 25.51
C ALA A 273 0.92 -11.20 25.52
N ARG A 274 0.06 -10.38 24.93
CA ARG A 274 0.22 -8.91 24.90
C ARG A 274 -0.06 -8.27 26.25
N PRO A 275 0.48 -7.07 26.51
CA PRO A 275 0.15 -6.29 27.69
C PRO A 275 -1.36 -6.09 27.81
N GLN A 276 -1.88 -6.41 29.00
CA GLN A 276 -3.30 -6.31 29.33
C GLN A 276 -3.49 -5.35 30.50
N VAL A 277 -4.61 -4.60 30.46
CA VAL A 277 -5.04 -3.70 31.54
C VAL A 277 -6.51 -3.97 31.81
N ILE A 278 -6.92 -3.97 33.07
CA ILE A 278 -8.31 -4.16 33.48
C ILE A 278 -8.91 -2.82 33.87
N ALA A 279 -9.99 -2.45 33.22
CA ALA A 279 -10.85 -1.32 33.54
C ALA A 279 -12.06 -1.83 34.31
N ALA A 280 -12.04 -1.73 35.63
CA ALA A 280 -13.15 -2.08 36.51
C ALA A 280 -14.19 -0.94 36.44
N ASN A 281 -15.17 -1.10 35.58
CA ASN A 281 -16.17 -0.04 35.27
C ASN A 281 -17.38 -0.11 36.21
N LYS A 282 -18.20 0.95 36.18
CA LYS A 282 -19.41 1.15 36.96
C LYS A 282 -19.16 1.28 38.47
N ILE A 283 -18.01 1.87 38.87
CA ILE A 283 -17.72 2.12 40.30
C ILE A 283 -18.76 3.00 40.97
N ASP A 284 -19.47 3.80 40.22
CA ASP A 284 -20.59 4.64 40.67
C ASP A 284 -21.82 3.83 41.11
N CYS A 285 -21.89 2.52 40.77
CA CYS A 285 -22.96 1.61 41.15
C CYS A 285 -22.54 0.61 42.23
N ILE A 286 -21.34 0.68 42.75
CA ILE A 286 -20.87 -0.25 43.80
C ILE A 286 -21.42 0.18 45.16
N TYR A 287 -22.16 -0.71 45.78
CA TYR A 287 -22.58 -0.59 47.16
C TYR A 287 -21.91 -1.71 47.94
N THR A 288 -20.98 -1.36 48.83
CA THR A 288 -20.35 -2.29 49.79
C THR A 288 -20.97 -2.11 51.14
N GLU A 289 -21.41 -3.20 51.78
CA GLU A 289 -21.80 -3.20 53.19
C GLU A 289 -20.56 -3.15 54.10
N ASP A 290 -20.68 -2.54 55.28
CA ASP A 290 -19.54 -2.40 56.21
C ASP A 290 -18.99 -3.79 56.60
N GLY A 291 -17.76 -4.10 56.13
CA GLY A 291 -17.04 -5.34 56.41
C GLY A 291 -16.92 -6.32 55.24
N GLU A 292 -17.50 -6.03 54.09
CA GLU A 292 -17.26 -6.82 52.87
C GLU A 292 -16.06 -6.27 52.06
N GLU A 293 -15.28 -7.20 51.52
CA GLU A 293 -14.19 -6.84 50.58
C GLU A 293 -14.77 -6.21 49.32
N SER A 294 -14.25 -5.04 48.94
CA SER A 294 -14.68 -4.39 47.71
C SER A 294 -14.43 -5.29 46.47
N PRO A 295 -15.35 -5.37 45.51
CA PRO A 295 -15.10 -6.06 44.25
C PRO A 295 -13.81 -5.64 43.54
N ILE A 296 -13.42 -4.38 43.70
CA ILE A 296 -12.16 -3.82 43.16
C ILE A 296 -10.94 -4.47 43.85
N ASP A 297 -10.98 -4.63 45.18
CA ASP A 297 -9.87 -5.23 45.92
C ASP A 297 -9.70 -6.71 45.58
N LYS A 298 -10.79 -7.43 45.32
CA LYS A 298 -10.75 -8.81 44.82
C LYS A 298 -10.11 -8.90 43.44
N LEU A 299 -10.47 -8.01 42.51
CA LEU A 299 -9.86 -7.92 41.18
C LEU A 299 -8.36 -7.62 41.28
N LYS A 300 -7.95 -6.67 42.12
CA LYS A 300 -6.53 -6.34 42.35
C LYS A 300 -5.76 -7.50 42.93
N ALA A 301 -6.31 -8.15 43.97
CA ALA A 301 -5.69 -9.31 44.61
C ALA A 301 -5.44 -10.48 43.61
N GLU A 302 -6.33 -10.66 42.63
CA GLU A 302 -6.22 -11.73 41.64
C GLU A 302 -5.29 -11.39 40.48
N PHE A 303 -5.29 -10.16 39.95
CA PHE A 303 -4.64 -9.82 38.69
C PHE A 303 -3.33 -9.02 38.84
N GLU A 304 -3.17 -8.17 39.86
CA GLU A 304 -1.93 -7.43 40.07
C GLU A 304 -0.69 -8.36 40.31
N PRO A 305 -0.80 -9.49 41.05
CA PRO A 305 0.30 -10.44 41.14
C PRO A 305 0.72 -11.07 39.82
N LYS A 306 -0.17 -11.05 38.81
CA LYS A 306 0.07 -11.54 37.44
C LYS A 306 0.63 -10.45 36.53
N GLY A 307 0.88 -9.25 37.05
CA GLY A 307 1.40 -8.11 36.31
C GLY A 307 0.35 -7.32 35.52
N ILE A 308 -0.95 -7.61 35.73
CA ILE A 308 -2.06 -6.91 35.07
C ILE A 308 -2.61 -5.86 36.02
N GLN A 309 -2.49 -4.58 35.67
CA GLN A 309 -2.97 -3.46 36.47
C GLN A 309 -4.49 -3.33 36.41
N VAL A 310 -5.13 -3.00 37.54
CA VAL A 310 -6.58 -2.82 37.64
C VAL A 310 -6.90 -1.35 37.96
N TYR A 311 -7.64 -0.71 37.05
CA TYR A 311 -8.07 0.66 37.18
C TYR A 311 -9.58 0.74 37.44
N PRO A 312 -9.98 1.26 38.63
CA PRO A 312 -11.40 1.53 38.90
C PRO A 312 -11.82 2.76 38.12
N ILE A 313 -12.85 2.60 37.27
CA ILE A 313 -13.36 3.67 36.43
C ILE A 313 -14.89 3.79 36.47
N SER A 314 -15.40 4.97 36.15
CA SER A 314 -16.76 5.18 35.74
C SER A 314 -16.78 5.81 34.35
N ALA A 315 -17.18 5.04 33.34
CA ALA A 315 -17.29 5.55 31.97
C ALA A 315 -18.33 6.68 31.86
N VAL A 316 -19.33 6.71 32.74
CA VAL A 316 -20.37 7.74 32.75
C VAL A 316 -19.86 9.05 33.36
N SER A 317 -19.26 9.01 34.55
CA SER A 317 -18.75 10.21 35.22
C SER A 317 -17.38 10.67 34.67
N GLY A 318 -16.58 9.75 34.13
CA GLY A 318 -15.21 9.98 33.69
C GLY A 318 -14.16 9.80 34.79
N GLN A 319 -14.56 9.37 35.98
CA GLN A 319 -13.64 9.12 37.09
C GLN A 319 -12.69 7.96 36.74
N GLY A 320 -11.37 8.10 37.05
CA GLY A 320 -10.34 7.08 36.81
C GLY A 320 -9.94 6.86 35.35
N VAL A 321 -10.65 7.48 34.40
CA VAL A 321 -10.41 7.28 32.96
C VAL A 321 -9.08 7.87 32.53
N ARG A 322 -8.68 9.03 33.06
CA ARG A 322 -7.43 9.71 32.68
C ARG A 322 -6.20 8.90 33.10
N GLU A 323 -6.21 8.35 34.29
CA GLU A 323 -5.14 7.52 34.83
C GLU A 323 -4.98 6.21 34.01
N LEU A 324 -6.10 5.59 33.64
CA LEU A 324 -6.11 4.41 32.75
C LEU A 324 -5.47 4.76 31.40
N LEU A 325 -5.89 5.85 30.76
CA LEU A 325 -5.36 6.23 29.44
C LEU A 325 -3.88 6.59 29.48
N PHE A 326 -3.42 7.21 30.57
CA PHE A 326 -2.00 7.52 30.76
C PHE A 326 -1.16 6.24 30.82
N HIS A 327 -1.57 5.27 31.63
CA HIS A 327 -0.87 3.98 31.73
C HIS A 327 -0.92 3.19 30.43
N VAL A 328 -2.04 3.19 29.73
CA VAL A 328 -2.15 2.55 28.40
C VAL A 328 -1.16 3.17 27.41
N LYS A 329 -0.97 4.50 27.46
CA LYS A 329 0.01 5.17 26.61
C LYS A 329 1.45 4.77 26.98
N GLU A 330 1.79 4.67 28.26
CA GLU A 330 3.10 4.15 28.70
C GLU A 330 3.38 2.75 28.21
N LEU A 331 2.37 1.86 28.27
CA LEU A 331 2.47 0.51 27.75
C LEU A 331 2.70 0.51 26.24
N LEU A 332 1.96 1.33 25.50
CA LEU A 332 2.11 1.46 24.05
C LEU A 332 3.50 1.94 23.65
N ASP A 333 4.06 2.91 24.40
CA ASP A 333 5.40 3.44 24.14
C ASP A 333 6.51 2.42 24.45
N SER A 334 6.24 1.45 25.35
CA SER A 334 7.15 0.34 25.67
C SER A 334 7.07 -0.84 24.68
N CYS A 335 5.98 -0.95 23.91
CA CYS A 335 5.78 -2.03 22.95
C CYS A 335 6.52 -1.76 21.63
N PRO A 336 7.26 -2.75 21.07
CA PRO A 336 7.87 -2.59 19.76
C PRO A 336 6.77 -2.38 18.69
N GLN A 337 7.01 -1.46 17.77
CA GLN A 337 6.18 -1.27 16.58
C GLN A 337 6.70 -2.19 15.48
N GLU A 338 6.06 -3.32 15.26
CA GLU A 338 6.27 -4.10 14.04
C GLU A 338 5.19 -3.72 13.02
N PRO A 339 5.54 -2.99 11.98
CA PRO A 339 4.58 -2.65 10.94
C PRO A 339 4.22 -3.91 10.15
N VAL A 340 2.93 -4.24 10.07
CA VAL A 340 2.46 -5.26 9.13
C VAL A 340 2.54 -4.69 7.71
N VAL A 341 3.43 -5.24 6.90
CA VAL A 341 3.64 -4.82 5.51
C VAL A 341 2.92 -5.81 4.59
N PHE A 342 2.07 -5.29 3.69
CA PHE A 342 1.46 -6.09 2.64
C PHE A 342 2.40 -6.23 1.46
N GLU A 343 2.48 -7.43 0.90
CA GLU A 343 3.25 -7.67 -0.32
C GLU A 343 2.56 -7.03 -1.53
N GLN A 344 3.36 -6.59 -2.47
CA GLN A 344 2.87 -6.04 -3.73
C GLN A 344 2.25 -7.16 -4.57
N GLU A 345 0.97 -7.02 -4.95
CA GLU A 345 0.20 -7.99 -5.74
C GLU A 345 -0.07 -7.49 -7.16
N PHE A 346 -0.01 -6.20 -7.38
CA PHE A 346 -0.29 -5.55 -8.65
C PHE A 346 0.91 -4.73 -9.12
N PHE A 347 1.35 -5.01 -10.32
CA PHE A 347 2.44 -4.31 -10.98
C PHE A 347 1.86 -3.49 -12.12
N PRO A 348 1.81 -2.15 -12.02
CA PRO A 348 1.29 -1.30 -13.12
C PRO A 348 2.03 -1.52 -14.44
N GLU A 349 3.26 -2.02 -14.38
CA GLU A 349 4.05 -2.39 -15.55
C GLU A 349 3.41 -3.57 -16.33
N ASP A 350 2.71 -4.47 -15.65
CA ASP A 350 2.01 -5.61 -16.28
C ASP A 350 0.80 -5.19 -17.11
N MET A 351 0.20 -4.02 -16.84
CA MET A 351 -0.88 -3.45 -17.69
C MET A 351 -0.41 -3.12 -19.10
N LEU A 352 0.89 -2.99 -19.30
CA LEU A 352 1.50 -2.75 -20.60
C LEU A 352 1.61 -4.03 -21.43
N ILE A 353 1.47 -5.17 -20.76
CA ILE A 353 1.47 -6.52 -21.35
C ILE A 353 0.02 -6.85 -21.72
N GLY A 354 -0.58 -6.02 -22.62
CA GLY A 354 -1.93 -6.29 -23.12
C GLY A 354 -2.03 -7.73 -23.67
N GLU A 355 -3.04 -8.47 -23.23
CA GLU A 355 -3.32 -9.83 -23.68
C GLU A 355 -3.41 -9.85 -25.22
N ASN A 356 -2.64 -10.77 -25.82
CA ASN A 356 -2.75 -11.17 -27.23
C ASN A 356 -2.57 -10.14 -28.36
N LEU A 357 -1.61 -9.21 -28.23
CA LEU A 357 -1.16 -8.50 -29.42
C LEU A 357 -0.27 -9.44 -30.26
N PRO A 358 -0.53 -9.59 -31.59
CA PRO A 358 0.24 -10.45 -32.44
C PRO A 358 1.72 -10.01 -32.51
N TYR A 359 2.60 -10.96 -32.52
CA TYR A 359 4.01 -10.75 -32.82
C TYR A 359 4.43 -11.71 -33.93
N THR A 360 5.48 -11.36 -34.66
CA THR A 360 6.05 -12.19 -35.72
C THR A 360 7.46 -12.57 -35.34
N VAL A 361 7.82 -13.83 -35.67
CA VAL A 361 9.18 -14.35 -35.54
C VAL A 361 9.61 -14.75 -36.94
N GLU A 362 10.57 -14.05 -37.52
CA GLU A 362 11.06 -14.28 -38.86
C GLU A 362 12.59 -14.41 -38.86
N GLN A 363 13.12 -15.35 -39.67
CA GLN A 363 14.56 -15.42 -39.89
C GLN A 363 14.99 -14.34 -40.88
N SER A 364 16.06 -13.63 -40.59
CA SER A 364 16.55 -12.59 -41.49
C SER A 364 16.90 -13.17 -42.87
N PRO A 365 16.40 -12.54 -43.96
CA PRO A 365 16.77 -13.00 -45.30
C PRO A 365 18.23 -12.74 -45.68
N GLU A 366 18.92 -11.84 -44.94
CA GLU A 366 20.32 -11.48 -45.21
C GLU A 366 21.31 -12.36 -44.43
N ASP A 367 20.93 -12.84 -43.23
CA ASP A 367 21.77 -13.65 -42.36
C ASP A 367 20.92 -14.70 -41.63
N PRO A 368 21.10 -16.01 -41.92
CA PRO A 368 20.31 -17.06 -41.30
C PRO A 368 20.57 -17.26 -39.78
N THR A 369 21.58 -16.61 -39.22
CA THR A 369 21.86 -16.67 -37.78
C THR A 369 21.13 -15.56 -37.01
N ILE A 370 20.39 -14.68 -37.71
CA ILE A 370 19.65 -13.59 -37.09
C ILE A 370 18.16 -13.83 -37.18
N PHE A 371 17.49 -13.87 -36.03
CA PHE A 371 16.03 -13.95 -35.91
C PHE A 371 15.46 -12.61 -35.53
N VAL A 372 14.52 -12.08 -36.31
CA VAL A 372 13.85 -10.81 -36.07
C VAL A 372 12.52 -11.08 -35.40
N VAL A 373 12.30 -10.45 -34.26
CA VAL A 373 11.04 -10.56 -33.52
C VAL A 373 10.42 -9.17 -33.43
N GLU A 374 9.25 -9.01 -34.02
CA GLU A 374 8.53 -7.74 -34.08
C GLU A 374 7.10 -7.90 -33.59
N GLY A 375 6.59 -6.91 -32.90
CA GLY A 375 5.21 -6.86 -32.45
C GLY A 375 5.00 -5.74 -31.44
N PRO A 376 3.78 -5.13 -31.40
CA PRO A 376 3.50 -4.00 -30.53
C PRO A 376 3.75 -4.28 -29.03
N LYS A 377 3.60 -5.54 -28.62
CA LYS A 377 3.86 -5.98 -27.25
C LYS A 377 5.36 -5.96 -26.92
N ILE A 378 6.19 -6.39 -27.86
CA ILE A 378 7.66 -6.45 -27.73
C ILE A 378 8.22 -5.02 -27.75
N GLU A 379 7.76 -4.20 -28.69
CA GLU A 379 8.15 -2.78 -28.77
C GLU A 379 7.85 -2.04 -27.48
N LYS A 380 6.64 -2.22 -26.95
CA LYS A 380 6.27 -1.67 -25.64
C LYS A 380 7.19 -2.17 -24.54
N MET A 381 7.41 -3.48 -24.42
CA MET A 381 8.22 -4.06 -23.36
C MET A 381 9.65 -3.56 -23.40
N LEU A 382 10.29 -3.51 -24.56
CA LEU A 382 11.61 -2.93 -24.76
C LEU A 382 11.66 -1.44 -24.36
N GLY A 383 10.59 -0.72 -24.68
CA GLY A 383 10.45 0.69 -24.33
C GLY A 383 10.38 0.96 -22.82
N TYR A 384 9.80 0.04 -22.05
CA TYR A 384 9.58 0.22 -20.62
C TYR A 384 10.65 -0.43 -19.74
N THR A 385 11.39 -1.41 -20.27
CA THR A 385 12.36 -2.18 -19.49
C THR A 385 13.76 -1.54 -19.57
N ASN A 386 14.38 -1.30 -18.43
CA ASN A 386 15.78 -0.89 -18.40
C ASN A 386 16.66 -2.14 -18.55
N LEU A 387 17.05 -2.44 -19.79
CA LEU A 387 17.86 -3.61 -20.12
C LEU A 387 19.30 -3.55 -19.60
N ASP A 388 19.78 -2.34 -19.22
CA ASP A 388 21.11 -2.15 -18.63
C ASP A 388 21.16 -2.59 -17.15
N SER A 389 19.99 -2.80 -16.51
CA SER A 389 19.93 -3.29 -15.14
C SER A 389 19.70 -4.81 -15.10
N GLU A 390 20.41 -5.50 -14.21
CA GLU A 390 20.28 -6.94 -14.01
C GLU A 390 18.83 -7.37 -13.73
N LYS A 391 18.10 -6.60 -12.91
CA LYS A 391 16.68 -6.84 -12.61
C LYS A 391 15.77 -6.61 -13.82
N GLY A 392 16.02 -5.57 -14.61
CA GLY A 392 15.25 -5.27 -15.82
C GLY A 392 15.48 -6.34 -16.89
N PHE A 393 16.71 -6.80 -17.06
CA PHE A 393 17.01 -7.88 -18.00
C PHE A 393 16.35 -9.21 -17.59
N ALA A 394 16.41 -9.59 -16.31
CA ALA A 394 15.72 -10.77 -15.78
C ALA A 394 14.19 -10.69 -15.96
N PHE A 395 13.60 -9.51 -15.77
CA PHE A 395 12.17 -9.28 -16.02
C PHE A 395 11.84 -9.44 -17.51
N PHE A 396 12.68 -8.91 -18.41
CA PHE A 396 12.48 -9.08 -19.85
C PHE A 396 12.60 -10.55 -20.30
N GLN A 397 13.56 -11.29 -19.75
CA GLN A 397 13.68 -12.74 -20.01
C GLN A 397 12.44 -13.51 -19.55
N LYS A 398 11.90 -13.18 -18.37
CA LYS A 398 10.66 -13.76 -17.85
C LYS A 398 9.49 -13.48 -18.80
N PHE A 399 9.37 -12.25 -19.29
CA PHE A 399 8.36 -11.86 -20.26
C PHE A 399 8.45 -12.66 -21.57
N LEU A 400 9.65 -12.85 -22.14
CA LEU A 400 9.85 -13.63 -23.36
C LEU A 400 9.42 -15.10 -23.15
N LYS A 401 9.71 -15.65 -21.98
CA LYS A 401 9.32 -17.01 -21.60
C LYS A 401 7.81 -17.16 -21.41
N GLU A 402 7.19 -16.30 -20.63
CA GLU A 402 5.76 -16.34 -20.33
C GLU A 402 4.90 -15.95 -21.56
N GLY A 403 5.42 -15.09 -22.43
CA GLY A 403 4.79 -14.71 -23.70
C GLY A 403 4.86 -15.77 -24.81
N GLY A 404 5.54 -16.91 -24.58
CA GLY A 404 5.69 -17.98 -25.56
C GLY A 404 6.65 -17.65 -26.70
N ILE A 405 7.36 -16.51 -26.64
CA ILE A 405 8.27 -16.04 -27.71
C ILE A 405 9.46 -16.97 -27.85
N LEU A 406 9.99 -17.47 -26.71
CA LEU A 406 11.11 -18.42 -26.74
C LEU A 406 10.72 -19.73 -27.39
N GLU A 407 9.49 -20.24 -27.16
CA GLU A 407 8.99 -21.45 -27.79
C GLU A 407 8.82 -21.28 -29.30
N GLU A 408 8.42 -20.09 -29.76
CA GLU A 408 8.30 -19.82 -31.20
C GLU A 408 9.67 -19.67 -31.89
N LEU A 409 10.64 -19.05 -31.23
CA LEU A 409 12.02 -19.02 -31.70
C LEU A 409 12.62 -20.43 -31.83
N GLU A 410 12.38 -21.31 -30.85
CA GLU A 410 12.80 -22.69 -30.91
C GLU A 410 12.11 -23.46 -32.08
N LYS A 411 10.81 -23.21 -32.31
CA LYS A 411 10.09 -23.79 -33.48
C LYS A 411 10.60 -23.21 -34.79
N ALA A 412 11.04 -21.97 -34.83
CA ALA A 412 11.67 -21.34 -35.99
C ALA A 412 13.10 -21.86 -36.26
N GLY A 413 13.69 -22.63 -35.32
CA GLY A 413 14.95 -23.32 -35.50
C GLY A 413 16.18 -22.58 -34.97
N ILE A 414 16.03 -21.66 -34.03
CA ILE A 414 17.13 -20.93 -33.39
C ILE A 414 18.09 -21.88 -32.68
N GLN A 415 19.39 -21.63 -32.78
CA GLN A 415 20.46 -22.39 -32.13
C GLN A 415 21.25 -21.55 -31.14
N GLU A 416 21.98 -22.21 -30.24
CA GLU A 416 22.86 -21.50 -29.30
C GLU A 416 23.92 -20.69 -30.05
N GLY A 417 24.03 -19.42 -29.72
CA GLY A 417 24.91 -18.47 -30.37
C GLY A 417 24.26 -17.67 -31.50
N ASP A 418 23.02 -17.98 -31.89
CA ASP A 418 22.28 -17.14 -32.83
C ASP A 418 21.83 -15.81 -32.15
N THR A 419 21.61 -14.79 -32.98
CA THR A 419 21.20 -13.45 -32.51
C THR A 419 19.71 -13.23 -32.70
N VAL A 420 19.04 -12.82 -31.63
CA VAL A 420 17.65 -12.36 -31.68
C VAL A 420 17.62 -10.84 -31.74
N ARG A 421 17.10 -10.31 -32.84
CA ARG A 421 16.94 -8.86 -33.06
C ARG A 421 15.52 -8.42 -32.76
N MET A 422 15.39 -7.46 -31.84
CA MET A 422 14.10 -6.87 -31.46
C MET A 422 14.21 -5.36 -31.50
N TYR A 423 13.58 -4.69 -32.47
CA TYR A 423 13.53 -3.21 -32.59
C TYR A 423 14.90 -2.50 -32.40
N GLY A 424 15.97 -3.08 -32.98
CA GLY A 424 17.32 -2.54 -32.91
C GLY A 424 18.14 -2.90 -31.68
N PHE A 425 17.64 -3.81 -30.85
CA PHE A 425 18.39 -4.49 -29.81
C PHE A 425 18.76 -5.89 -30.30
N ASP A 426 20.02 -6.27 -30.17
CA ASP A 426 20.52 -7.58 -30.51
C ASP A 426 20.83 -8.35 -29.21
N PHE A 427 20.29 -9.57 -29.09
CA PHE A 427 20.47 -10.44 -27.95
C PHE A 427 21.02 -11.79 -28.43
N ASP A 428 22.06 -12.28 -27.78
CA ASP A 428 22.58 -13.61 -28.07
C ASP A 428 21.69 -14.66 -27.38
N TYR A 429 21.30 -15.69 -28.13
CA TYR A 429 20.47 -16.76 -27.60
C TYR A 429 21.36 -17.85 -26.98
N TYR A 430 21.12 -18.10 -25.68
CA TYR A 430 21.70 -19.22 -24.92
C TYR A 430 20.59 -19.97 -24.19
N LYS A 431 20.69 -21.28 -24.19
CA LYS A 431 19.71 -22.18 -23.57
C LYS A 431 19.95 -22.36 -22.08
#